data_17970b07949b72d613f4762ada002208
#
_entry.id   17970b07949b72d613f4762ada002208
#
_cell.length_a   1.000
_cell.length_b   1.000
_cell.length_c   1.000
_cell.angle_alpha   90.00
_cell.angle_beta   90.00
_cell.angle_gamma   90.00
#
_symmetry.space_group_name_H-M   'P 1'
#
loop_
_entity.id
_entity.type
_entity.pdbx_description
1 polymer ?
#
loop_
_entity_poly.entity_id
_entity_poly.type
_entity_poly.pdbx_seq_one_letter_code
_entity_poly.pdbx_strand_id
1 'polypeptide(L)'
;MRLKNGCNIKTIHKVPTLEEALLAAKGKIMINLDKADRYFDQVYELLQKTGTTEQIIMKGSKPAKEVKARFGKYLDEVIYMPIVNLDKEDAKRQIDVFVEDMRPAAFELLFVKDSNPLPRMLADSLKGESLIWYNTLWDTMAGGHDDDMSLANPDEGYGYLIDVLGCRIIQTDRPAYLLDYLRKRGLHD
;
A
#
# COMPACT_ATOMS: atom_id res chain seq x y z
N MET A 1 17.36 -9.54 18.02
CA MET A 1 18.20 -8.56 17.28
C MET A 1 18.03 -7.18 17.91
N ARG A 2 19.06 -6.29 17.94
CA ARG A 2 18.92 -4.91 18.43
C ARG A 2 18.87 -3.94 17.27
N LEU A 3 18.05 -2.90 17.40
CA LEU A 3 18.00 -1.80 16.44
C LEU A 3 19.31 -1.03 16.42
N LYS A 4 19.64 -0.45 15.28
CA LYS A 4 20.73 0.49 15.09
C LYS A 4 20.17 1.88 14.83
N ASN A 5 20.87 2.92 15.29
CA ASN A 5 20.52 4.30 14.94
C ASN A 5 21.05 4.69 13.55
N GLY A 6 20.76 5.90 13.11
CA GLY A 6 21.21 6.42 11.81
C GLY A 6 22.74 6.41 11.60
N CYS A 7 23.54 6.35 12.67
CA CYS A 7 25.00 6.21 12.63
C CYS A 7 25.46 4.74 12.69
N ASN A 8 24.57 3.77 12.46
CA ASN A 8 24.86 2.34 12.50
C ASN A 8 25.30 1.80 13.89
N ILE A 9 25.07 2.54 14.97
CA ILE A 9 25.42 2.14 16.34
C ILE A 9 24.25 1.34 16.92
N LYS A 10 24.55 0.19 17.56
CA LYS A 10 23.55 -0.63 18.23
C LYS A 10 22.94 0.14 19.41
N THR A 11 21.61 0.20 19.45
CA THR A 11 20.86 0.80 20.56
C THR A 11 20.51 -0.23 21.63
N ILE A 12 19.89 0.22 22.73
CA ILE A 12 19.32 -0.66 23.75
C ILE A 12 18.02 -1.33 23.28
N HIS A 13 17.37 -0.80 22.23
CA HIS A 13 16.08 -1.27 21.75
C HIS A 13 16.21 -2.58 20.96
N LYS A 14 15.31 -3.50 21.22
CA LYS A 14 15.17 -4.75 20.45
C LYS A 14 14.21 -4.52 19.28
N VAL A 15 14.43 -5.27 18.19
CA VAL A 15 13.40 -5.40 17.15
C VAL A 15 12.25 -6.19 17.76
N PRO A 16 11.01 -5.66 17.76
CA PRO A 16 9.86 -6.40 18.25
C PRO A 16 9.58 -7.62 17.37
N THR A 17 8.91 -8.61 17.92
CA THR A 17 8.31 -9.68 17.14
C THR A 17 7.07 -9.17 16.41
N LEU A 18 6.62 -9.89 15.37
CA LEU A 18 5.37 -9.55 14.70
C LEU A 18 4.20 -9.60 15.68
N GLU A 19 4.16 -10.58 16.58
CA GLU A 19 3.11 -10.68 17.59
C GLU A 19 3.04 -9.45 18.50
N GLU A 20 4.19 -8.97 19.00
CA GLU A 20 4.26 -7.75 19.80
C GLU A 20 3.76 -6.51 19.04
N ALA A 21 4.11 -6.39 17.75
CA ALA A 21 3.66 -5.30 16.91
C ALA A 21 2.14 -5.35 16.65
N LEU A 22 1.61 -6.53 16.34
CA LEU A 22 0.17 -6.76 16.14
C LEU A 22 -0.64 -6.38 17.39
N LEU A 23 -0.21 -6.84 18.56
CA LEU A 23 -0.88 -6.53 19.83
C LEU A 23 -0.81 -5.03 20.17
N ALA A 24 0.29 -4.36 19.87
CA ALA A 24 0.44 -2.91 20.09
C ALA A 24 -0.51 -2.07 19.21
N ALA A 25 -0.78 -2.54 17.99
CA ALA A 25 -1.64 -1.86 17.02
C ALA A 25 -3.11 -2.29 17.10
N LYS A 26 -3.42 -3.36 17.83
CA LYS A 26 -4.77 -3.94 17.91
C LYS A 26 -5.83 -2.91 18.29
N GLY A 27 -6.87 -2.80 17.45
CA GLY A 27 -8.00 -1.88 17.63
C GLY A 27 -7.66 -0.40 17.42
N LYS A 28 -6.46 -0.07 16.91
CA LYS A 28 -6.00 1.33 16.75
C LYS A 28 -5.79 1.75 15.30
N ILE A 29 -5.13 0.91 14.51
CA ILE A 29 -4.72 1.22 13.13
C ILE A 29 -4.73 -0.03 12.26
N MET A 30 -4.86 0.17 10.94
CA MET A 30 -4.56 -0.86 9.94
C MET A 30 -3.05 -1.08 9.83
N ILE A 31 -2.63 -2.30 9.53
CA ILE A 31 -1.21 -2.65 9.37
C ILE A 31 -0.98 -3.22 7.98
N ASN A 32 -0.10 -2.57 7.22
CA ASN A 32 0.42 -3.14 5.98
C ASN A 32 1.62 -4.04 6.28
N LEU A 33 1.50 -5.33 5.98
CA LEU A 33 2.57 -6.32 6.15
C LEU A 33 3.32 -6.49 4.83
N ASP A 34 4.36 -5.67 4.63
CA ASP A 34 5.19 -5.72 3.43
C ASP A 34 5.98 -7.03 3.34
N LYS A 35 5.98 -7.65 2.14
CA LYS A 35 6.70 -8.91 1.82
C LYS A 35 6.32 -10.11 2.70
N ALA A 36 5.20 -10.04 3.41
CA ALA A 36 4.73 -11.09 4.31
C ALA A 36 4.00 -12.23 3.57
N ASP A 37 3.64 -12.04 2.31
CA ASP A 37 3.03 -13.07 1.45
C ASP A 37 3.85 -14.36 1.34
N ARG A 38 5.16 -14.28 1.58
CA ARG A 38 6.07 -15.44 1.63
C ARG A 38 5.84 -16.35 2.84
N TYR A 39 5.24 -15.81 3.90
CA TYR A 39 5.01 -16.45 5.19
C TYR A 39 3.53 -16.44 5.56
N PHE A 40 2.65 -16.48 4.57
CA PHE A 40 1.22 -16.24 4.76
C PHE A 40 0.60 -17.17 5.81
N ASP A 41 0.92 -18.47 5.80
CA ASP A 41 0.40 -19.43 6.77
C ASP A 41 0.81 -19.03 8.21
N GLN A 42 2.10 -18.77 8.44
CA GLN A 42 2.62 -18.41 9.78
C GLN A 42 2.08 -17.04 10.24
N VAL A 43 1.95 -16.09 9.31
CA VAL A 43 1.37 -14.78 9.62
C VAL A 43 -0.09 -14.95 9.99
N TYR A 44 -0.87 -15.72 9.23
CA TYR A 44 -2.28 -15.95 9.51
C TYR A 44 -2.51 -16.59 10.88
N GLU A 45 -1.70 -17.58 11.27
CA GLU A 45 -1.76 -18.17 12.63
C GLU A 45 -1.57 -17.11 13.74
N LEU A 46 -0.63 -16.17 13.53
CA LEU A 46 -0.41 -15.07 14.47
C LEU A 46 -1.58 -14.08 14.48
N LEU A 47 -2.19 -13.79 13.32
CA LEU A 47 -3.36 -12.92 13.22
C LEU A 47 -4.55 -13.50 13.98
N GLN A 48 -4.80 -14.79 13.83
CA GLN A 48 -5.84 -15.49 14.59
C GLN A 48 -5.55 -15.46 16.11
N LYS A 49 -4.32 -15.77 16.51
CA LYS A 49 -3.88 -15.74 17.91
C LYS A 49 -4.04 -14.37 18.55
N THR A 50 -3.72 -13.29 17.82
CA THR A 50 -3.78 -11.92 18.33
C THR A 50 -5.17 -11.29 18.17
N GLY A 51 -6.04 -11.88 17.33
CA GLY A 51 -7.35 -11.31 16.96
C GLY A 51 -7.20 -9.99 16.20
N THR A 52 -6.31 -9.96 15.21
CA THR A 52 -6.01 -8.75 14.39
C THR A 52 -6.21 -8.99 12.90
N THR A 53 -6.89 -10.06 12.49
CA THR A 53 -7.08 -10.47 11.10
C THR A 53 -7.68 -9.36 10.26
N GLU A 54 -8.73 -8.69 10.73
CA GLU A 54 -9.43 -7.62 10.02
C GLU A 54 -8.65 -6.30 9.90
N GLN A 55 -7.49 -6.18 10.60
CA GLN A 55 -6.65 -4.98 10.58
C GLN A 55 -5.48 -5.08 9.62
N ILE A 56 -5.37 -6.17 8.86
CA ILE A 56 -4.17 -6.48 8.09
C ILE A 56 -4.41 -6.33 6.60
N ILE A 57 -3.45 -5.65 5.97
CA ILE A 57 -3.30 -5.64 4.52
C ILE A 57 -2.08 -6.50 4.18
N MET A 58 -2.33 -7.62 3.50
CA MET A 58 -1.30 -8.43 2.86
C MET A 58 -1.16 -7.98 1.42
N LYS A 59 0.06 -7.86 0.92
CA LYS A 59 0.27 -7.43 -0.46
C LYS A 59 1.31 -8.27 -1.20
N GLY A 60 1.24 -8.26 -2.52
CA GLY A 60 2.19 -8.96 -3.36
C GLY A 60 1.96 -8.71 -4.85
N SER A 61 2.93 -9.11 -5.68
CA SER A 61 2.93 -8.87 -7.12
C SER A 61 2.65 -10.13 -7.96
N LYS A 62 2.02 -11.14 -7.36
CA LYS A 62 1.67 -12.38 -8.07
C LYS A 62 0.41 -12.19 -8.91
N PRO A 63 0.29 -12.90 -10.06
CA PRO A 63 -0.96 -12.92 -10.83
C PRO A 63 -2.15 -13.43 -10.01
N ALA A 64 -3.36 -12.95 -10.31
CA ALA A 64 -4.59 -13.29 -9.59
C ALA A 64 -4.80 -14.79 -9.44
N LYS A 65 -4.58 -15.57 -10.50
CA LYS A 65 -4.69 -17.04 -10.48
C LYS A 65 -3.74 -17.68 -9.44
N GLU A 66 -2.50 -17.19 -9.32
CA GLU A 66 -1.55 -17.70 -8.34
C GLU A 66 -1.94 -17.29 -6.92
N VAL A 67 -2.42 -16.06 -6.74
CA VAL A 67 -2.93 -15.56 -5.45
C VAL A 67 -4.09 -16.44 -4.97
N LYS A 68 -5.09 -16.68 -5.81
CA LYS A 68 -6.24 -17.55 -5.49
C LYS A 68 -5.81 -18.98 -5.16
N ALA A 69 -4.89 -19.55 -5.94
CA ALA A 69 -4.41 -20.92 -5.72
C ALA A 69 -3.63 -21.06 -4.41
N ARG A 70 -2.82 -20.07 -4.03
CA ARG A 70 -1.95 -20.15 -2.84
C ARG A 70 -2.62 -19.64 -1.57
N PHE A 71 -3.40 -18.59 -1.67
CA PHE A 71 -3.92 -17.83 -0.53
C PHE A 71 -5.45 -17.83 -0.46
N GLY A 72 -6.15 -18.50 -1.39
CA GLY A 72 -7.61 -18.46 -1.51
C GLY A 72 -8.35 -18.71 -0.20
N LYS A 73 -7.85 -19.62 0.63
CA LYS A 73 -8.44 -19.95 1.95
C LYS A 73 -8.39 -18.81 2.98
N TYR A 74 -7.64 -17.73 2.72
CA TYR A 74 -7.47 -16.59 3.63
C TYR A 74 -8.15 -15.32 3.12
N LEU A 75 -8.51 -15.27 1.82
CA LEU A 75 -8.93 -14.03 1.16
C LEU A 75 -10.28 -13.49 1.64
N ASP A 76 -11.09 -14.34 2.30
CA ASP A 76 -12.35 -13.91 2.92
C ASP A 76 -12.14 -13.21 4.27
N GLU A 77 -10.96 -13.35 4.87
CA GLU A 77 -10.65 -12.85 6.21
C GLU A 77 -9.55 -11.79 6.23
N VAL A 78 -8.67 -11.78 5.24
CA VAL A 78 -7.51 -10.88 5.16
C VAL A 78 -7.60 -10.05 3.89
N ILE A 79 -7.43 -8.73 4.00
CA ILE A 79 -7.34 -7.86 2.83
C ILE A 79 -6.06 -8.20 2.06
N TYR A 80 -6.22 -8.67 0.82
CA TYR A 80 -5.08 -8.82 -0.10
C TYR A 80 -5.06 -7.67 -1.10
N MET A 81 -3.95 -6.94 -1.15
CA MET A 81 -3.74 -5.80 -2.05
C MET A 81 -2.71 -6.16 -3.12
N PRO A 82 -3.11 -6.28 -4.39
CA PRO A 82 -2.18 -6.49 -5.49
C PRO A 82 -1.25 -5.27 -5.69
N ILE A 83 0.03 -5.54 -5.93
CA ILE A 83 1.02 -4.55 -6.38
C ILE A 83 1.18 -4.72 -7.89
N VAL A 84 0.91 -3.68 -8.66
CA VAL A 84 1.04 -3.69 -10.12
C VAL A 84 1.96 -2.60 -10.61
N ASN A 85 3.01 -2.99 -11.34
CA ASN A 85 3.88 -2.05 -12.05
C ASN A 85 3.26 -1.71 -13.41
N LEU A 86 2.80 -0.46 -13.55
CA LEU A 86 2.07 0.05 -14.71
C LEU A 86 2.96 0.27 -15.95
N ASP A 87 4.28 0.18 -15.81
CA ASP A 87 5.20 0.27 -16.95
C ASP A 87 5.35 -1.09 -17.68
N LYS A 88 4.72 -2.15 -17.18
CA LYS A 88 4.67 -3.45 -17.86
C LYS A 88 3.56 -3.49 -18.90
N GLU A 89 3.83 -4.11 -20.04
CA GLU A 89 2.89 -4.22 -21.16
C GLU A 89 1.57 -4.90 -20.78
N ASP A 90 1.59 -5.83 -19.85
CA ASP A 90 0.41 -6.59 -19.42
C ASP A 90 -0.28 -6.01 -18.16
N ALA A 91 0.15 -4.83 -17.67
CA ALA A 91 -0.35 -4.24 -16.42
C ALA A 91 -1.87 -4.05 -16.42
N LYS A 92 -2.43 -3.46 -17.49
CA LYS A 92 -3.89 -3.26 -17.63
C LYS A 92 -4.64 -4.59 -17.54
N ARG A 93 -4.16 -5.60 -18.28
CA ARG A 93 -4.79 -6.94 -18.25
C ARG A 93 -4.71 -7.59 -16.87
N GLN A 94 -3.58 -7.42 -16.15
CA GLN A 94 -3.47 -7.94 -14.78
C GLN A 94 -4.52 -7.30 -13.87
N ILE A 95 -4.71 -6.00 -13.95
CA ILE A 95 -5.72 -5.27 -13.16
C ILE A 95 -7.13 -5.76 -13.49
N ASP A 96 -7.47 -5.88 -14.79
CA ASP A 96 -8.79 -6.36 -15.22
C ASP A 96 -9.10 -7.75 -14.66
N VAL A 97 -8.14 -8.67 -14.74
CA VAL A 97 -8.29 -10.03 -14.17
C VAL A 97 -8.46 -9.98 -12.64
N PHE A 98 -7.75 -9.11 -11.93
CA PHE A 98 -7.98 -8.96 -10.49
C PHE A 98 -9.37 -8.41 -10.17
N VAL A 99 -9.84 -7.41 -10.93
CA VAL A 99 -11.19 -6.85 -10.74
C VAL A 99 -12.27 -7.89 -11.01
N GLU A 100 -12.16 -8.65 -12.11
CA GLU A 100 -13.10 -9.71 -12.45
C GLU A 100 -13.12 -10.85 -11.41
N ASP A 101 -11.94 -11.31 -11.02
CA ASP A 101 -11.77 -12.54 -10.26
C ASP A 101 -11.85 -12.36 -8.74
N MET A 102 -11.45 -11.20 -8.20
CA MET A 102 -11.21 -11.03 -6.76
C MET A 102 -11.82 -9.74 -6.20
N ARG A 103 -12.04 -8.70 -7.02
CA ARG A 103 -12.49 -7.37 -6.59
C ARG A 103 -11.71 -6.86 -5.37
N PRO A 104 -10.38 -6.68 -5.49
CA PRO A 104 -9.56 -6.28 -4.35
C PRO A 104 -10.00 -4.92 -3.81
N ALA A 105 -9.95 -4.73 -2.50
CA ALA A 105 -10.32 -3.47 -1.86
C ALA A 105 -9.43 -2.31 -2.32
N ALA A 106 -8.17 -2.58 -2.65
CA ALA A 106 -7.21 -1.59 -3.13
C ALA A 106 -6.15 -2.23 -4.05
N PHE A 107 -5.51 -1.39 -4.89
CA PHE A 107 -4.30 -1.71 -5.63
C PHE A 107 -3.17 -0.77 -5.23
N GLU A 108 -1.97 -1.29 -4.98
CA GLU A 108 -0.74 -0.49 -4.98
C GLU A 108 -0.24 -0.41 -6.43
N LEU A 109 -0.27 0.79 -7.01
CA LEU A 109 0.12 1.04 -8.39
C LEU A 109 1.48 1.75 -8.42
N LEU A 110 2.39 1.25 -9.26
CA LEU A 110 3.74 1.78 -9.42
C LEU A 110 3.97 2.18 -10.86
N PHE A 111 4.57 3.34 -11.10
CA PHE A 111 5.01 3.79 -12.42
C PHE A 111 6.15 4.80 -12.30
N VAL A 112 7.05 4.83 -13.30
CA VAL A 112 8.27 5.65 -13.26
C VAL A 112 8.07 7.01 -13.89
N LYS A 113 7.31 7.09 -14.99
CA LYS A 113 7.17 8.33 -15.77
C LYS A 113 5.75 8.86 -15.79
N ASP A 114 5.56 10.12 -15.48
CA ASP A 114 4.26 10.80 -15.55
C ASP A 114 3.66 10.81 -16.98
N SER A 115 4.49 10.61 -18.01
CA SER A 115 4.01 10.41 -19.39
C SER A 115 3.29 9.09 -19.65
N ASN A 116 3.28 8.15 -18.70
CA ASN A 116 2.49 6.92 -18.78
C ASN A 116 1.00 7.26 -18.70
N PRO A 117 0.16 6.94 -19.71
CA PRO A 117 -1.26 7.28 -19.70
C PRO A 117 -2.09 6.38 -18.78
N LEU A 118 -1.56 5.21 -18.40
CA LEU A 118 -2.33 4.18 -17.69
C LEU A 118 -2.81 4.61 -16.29
N PRO A 119 -2.02 5.35 -15.47
CA PRO A 119 -2.50 5.82 -14.17
C PRO A 119 -3.78 6.66 -14.27
N ARG A 120 -3.88 7.58 -15.25
CA ARG A 120 -5.08 8.40 -15.48
C ARG A 120 -6.28 7.57 -15.93
N MET A 121 -6.06 6.61 -16.84
CA MET A 121 -7.12 5.70 -17.27
C MET A 121 -7.68 4.85 -16.11
N LEU A 122 -6.81 4.42 -15.20
CA LEU A 122 -7.18 3.63 -14.03
C LEU A 122 -7.91 4.47 -12.97
N ALA A 123 -7.61 5.75 -12.84
CA ALA A 123 -8.33 6.66 -11.96
C ALA A 123 -9.84 6.66 -12.23
N ASP A 124 -10.22 6.61 -13.51
CA ASP A 124 -11.62 6.54 -13.92
C ASP A 124 -12.18 5.12 -13.82
N SER A 125 -11.46 4.12 -14.31
CA SER A 125 -11.97 2.75 -14.41
C SER A 125 -12.07 2.03 -13.06
N LEU A 126 -11.26 2.39 -12.06
CA LEU A 126 -11.31 1.81 -10.71
C LEU A 126 -12.21 2.60 -9.76
N LYS A 127 -12.74 3.73 -10.19
CA LYS A 127 -13.60 4.58 -9.34
C LYS A 127 -14.87 3.84 -8.91
N GLY A 128 -15.00 3.64 -7.59
CA GLY A 128 -16.13 2.89 -7.02
C GLY A 128 -15.94 1.37 -6.99
N GLU A 129 -14.90 0.84 -7.63
CA GLU A 129 -14.59 -0.60 -7.64
C GLU A 129 -13.46 -0.95 -6.65
N SER A 130 -12.35 -0.20 -6.69
CA SER A 130 -11.19 -0.43 -5.84
C SER A 130 -10.50 0.88 -5.50
N LEU A 131 -9.90 0.99 -4.31
CA LEU A 131 -9.08 2.14 -3.94
C LEU A 131 -7.73 2.08 -4.65
N ILE A 132 -7.14 3.24 -4.88
CA ILE A 132 -5.80 3.36 -5.45
C ILE A 132 -4.83 3.82 -4.35
N TRP A 133 -3.75 3.07 -4.21
CA TRP A 133 -2.62 3.36 -3.34
C TRP A 133 -1.42 3.75 -4.18
N TYR A 134 -0.83 4.93 -3.91
CA TYR A 134 0.49 5.31 -4.42
C TYR A 134 1.52 5.42 -3.31
N ASN A 135 2.77 5.12 -3.69
CA ASN A 135 3.93 5.17 -2.83
C ASN A 135 4.78 6.38 -3.22
N THR A 136 4.99 7.32 -2.29
CA THR A 136 5.70 8.58 -2.54
C THR A 136 7.13 8.60 -1.96
N LEU A 137 7.67 7.43 -1.57
CA LEU A 137 9.00 7.35 -0.94
C LEU A 137 10.15 7.64 -1.91
N TRP A 138 9.96 7.39 -3.21
CA TRP A 138 10.96 7.60 -4.25
C TRP A 138 10.31 8.08 -5.55
N ASP A 139 11.05 8.90 -6.30
CA ASP A 139 10.64 9.47 -7.59
C ASP A 139 10.20 8.44 -8.64
N THR A 140 10.71 7.21 -8.53
CA THR A 140 10.41 6.10 -9.45
C THR A 140 9.16 5.30 -9.12
N MET A 141 8.41 5.70 -8.08
CA MET A 141 7.24 4.92 -7.65
C MET A 141 5.90 5.51 -8.09
N ALA A 142 5.81 6.82 -8.25
CA ALA A 142 4.59 7.53 -8.61
C ALA A 142 4.83 8.63 -9.66
N GLY A 143 5.64 8.36 -10.67
CA GLY A 143 5.88 9.28 -11.78
C GLY A 143 6.61 10.57 -11.41
N GLY A 144 7.37 10.58 -10.31
CA GLY A 144 8.05 11.75 -9.77
C GLY A 144 7.20 12.57 -8.78
N HIS A 145 5.94 12.18 -8.54
CA HIS A 145 5.07 12.83 -7.53
C HIS A 145 5.36 12.24 -6.14
N ASP A 146 6.59 12.44 -5.69
CA ASP A 146 7.12 11.88 -4.44
C ASP A 146 7.04 12.86 -3.25
N ASP A 147 7.60 12.43 -2.10
CA ASP A 147 7.64 13.24 -0.88
C ASP A 147 8.46 14.52 -1.06
N ASP A 148 9.54 14.50 -1.84
CA ASP A 148 10.40 15.67 -2.05
C ASP A 148 9.70 16.71 -2.95
N MET A 149 9.03 16.28 -4.02
CA MET A 149 8.14 17.15 -4.80
C MET A 149 7.03 17.72 -3.93
N SER A 150 6.41 16.90 -3.10
CA SER A 150 5.33 17.34 -2.20
C SER A 150 5.78 18.36 -1.16
N LEU A 151 7.03 18.29 -0.68
CA LEU A 151 7.60 19.32 0.18
C LEU A 151 7.82 20.65 -0.55
N ALA A 152 8.20 20.61 -1.83
CA ALA A 152 8.38 21.80 -2.64
C ALA A 152 7.03 22.41 -3.08
N ASN A 153 6.11 21.57 -3.53
CA ASN A 153 4.75 21.96 -3.91
C ASN A 153 3.77 20.80 -3.65
N PRO A 154 3.00 20.82 -2.55
CA PRO A 154 2.12 19.70 -2.19
C PRO A 154 0.98 19.49 -3.19
N ASP A 155 0.57 20.49 -3.95
CA ASP A 155 -0.47 20.35 -4.98
C ASP A 155 0.04 19.59 -6.22
N GLU A 156 1.32 19.74 -6.58
CA GLU A 156 1.95 18.96 -7.64
C GLU A 156 2.37 17.54 -7.22
N GLY A 157 2.62 17.33 -5.94
CA GLY A 157 2.89 16.01 -5.36
C GLY A 157 1.58 15.31 -4.95
N TYR A 158 1.25 15.37 -3.68
CA TYR A 158 0.06 14.69 -3.11
C TYR A 158 -1.24 15.11 -3.79
N GLY A 159 -1.40 16.40 -4.09
CA GLY A 159 -2.60 16.93 -4.77
C GLY A 159 -2.84 16.29 -6.11
N TYR A 160 -1.81 16.19 -6.94
CA TYR A 160 -1.91 15.54 -8.24
C TYR A 160 -2.32 14.05 -8.13
N LEU A 161 -1.70 13.31 -7.20
CA LEU A 161 -2.08 11.92 -6.98
C LEU A 161 -3.55 11.77 -6.58
N ILE A 162 -4.06 12.68 -5.76
CA ILE A 162 -5.44 12.66 -5.26
C ILE A 162 -6.43 13.09 -6.32
N ASP A 163 -6.20 14.25 -6.94
CA ASP A 163 -7.18 14.94 -7.78
C ASP A 163 -7.19 14.42 -9.21
N VAL A 164 -6.00 14.03 -9.72
CA VAL A 164 -5.84 13.60 -11.11
C VAL A 164 -5.75 12.09 -11.24
N LEU A 165 -5.05 11.42 -10.31
CA LEU A 165 -4.84 9.97 -10.37
C LEU A 165 -5.76 9.19 -9.43
N GLY A 166 -6.72 9.83 -8.77
CA GLY A 166 -7.76 9.18 -7.99
C GLY A 166 -7.26 8.47 -6.72
N CYS A 167 -6.06 8.81 -6.25
CA CYS A 167 -5.45 8.22 -5.07
C CYS A 167 -6.33 8.38 -3.83
N ARG A 168 -6.40 7.34 -3.01
CA ARG A 168 -7.10 7.36 -1.71
C ARG A 168 -6.23 6.88 -0.56
N ILE A 169 -5.10 6.26 -0.86
CA ILE A 169 -4.14 5.78 0.13
C ILE A 169 -2.74 6.21 -0.32
N ILE A 170 -2.06 7.02 0.47
CA ILE A 170 -0.70 7.49 0.18
C ILE A 170 0.26 6.89 1.19
N GLN A 171 1.30 6.22 0.71
CA GLN A 171 2.44 5.80 1.53
C GLN A 171 3.51 6.89 1.50
N THR A 172 3.85 7.48 2.65
CA THR A 172 4.79 8.59 2.78
C THR A 172 5.68 8.44 4.01
N ASP A 173 6.90 8.95 3.95
CA ASP A 173 7.79 9.14 5.10
C ASP A 173 7.48 10.45 5.87
N ARG A 174 6.50 11.24 5.39
CA ARG A 174 6.11 12.56 5.93
C ARG A 174 4.65 12.57 6.43
N PRO A 175 4.21 11.61 7.28
CA PRO A 175 2.79 11.46 7.59
C PRO A 175 2.17 12.69 8.24
N ALA A 176 2.91 13.40 9.11
CA ALA A 176 2.41 14.62 9.75
C ALA A 176 2.18 15.74 8.72
N TYR A 177 3.05 15.89 7.74
CA TYR A 177 2.93 16.89 6.68
C TYR A 177 1.75 16.56 5.74
N LEU A 178 1.62 15.31 5.33
CA LEU A 178 0.50 14.85 4.52
C LEU A 178 -0.85 15.07 5.26
N LEU A 179 -0.94 14.70 6.54
CA LEU A 179 -2.16 14.90 7.33
C LEU A 179 -2.54 16.38 7.45
N ASP A 180 -1.58 17.27 7.67
CA ASP A 180 -1.82 18.71 7.70
C ASP A 180 -2.35 19.24 6.35
N TYR A 181 -1.75 18.79 5.24
CA TYR A 181 -2.20 19.11 3.89
C TYR A 181 -3.63 18.61 3.63
N LEU A 182 -3.93 17.35 3.98
CA LEU A 182 -5.27 16.76 3.79
C LEU A 182 -6.34 17.48 4.63
N ARG A 183 -6.02 17.80 5.89
CA ARG A 183 -6.93 18.55 6.79
C ARG A 183 -7.27 19.94 6.26
N LYS A 184 -6.28 20.68 5.76
CA LYS A 184 -6.51 22.01 5.13
C LYS A 184 -7.43 21.93 3.92
N ARG A 185 -7.51 20.77 3.26
CA ARG A 185 -8.40 20.51 2.12
C ARG A 185 -9.73 19.85 2.51
N GLY A 186 -9.97 19.57 3.78
CA GLY A 186 -11.17 18.86 4.24
C GLY A 186 -11.25 17.40 3.78
N LEU A 187 -10.10 16.77 3.51
CA LEU A 187 -9.98 15.38 3.04
C LEU A 187 -9.63 14.40 4.17
N HIS A 188 -9.38 14.90 5.38
CA HIS A 188 -9.12 14.12 6.59
C HIS A 188 -9.56 14.91 7.83
N ASP A 189 -9.94 14.19 8.91
CA ASP A 189 -10.32 14.76 10.21
C ASP A 189 -9.11 15.31 11.00
#